data_93c413df66ad71bced785c0a8e9e57a0
#
_entry.id   93c413df66ad71bced785c0a8e9e57a0
#
_cell.length_a   1.000
_cell.length_b   1.000
_cell.length_c   1.000
_cell.angle_alpha   90.00
_cell.angle_beta   90.00
_cell.angle_gamma   90.00
#
_symmetry.space_group_name_H-M   'P 1'
#
loop_
_entity.id
_entity.type
_entity.pdbx_description
1 polymer ?
#
loop_
_entity_poly.entity_id
_entity_poly.type
_entity_poly.pdbx_seq_one_letter_code
_entity_poly.pdbx_strand_id
1 'polypeptide(L)'
;MNLKSLKLGLFTGVFALVALSANAQQKQAEHSNANVRMGQKALLDGDFKNAESYLTKALPQEGKDPDVLYMLGYSQFQNGDYKKSAETFGKVVALSPKNANALYFKGKANNTLAVQSTGKVSVANKEQLLRLAIEDYSKAITITPTDSKFYQNRAIANRDLGILIGTAGTPNYNKAMATDAYNNAIKDYEKVLSFDASKKDIQTEVKKAKVYRDNLK
;
A
#
# COMPACT_ATOMS: atom_id res chain seq x y z
N MET A 1 -30.63 -5.01 0.05
CA MET A 1 -29.53 -5.06 -0.93
C MET A 1 -28.30 -5.61 -0.22
N ASN A 2 -27.87 -6.81 -0.60
CA ASN A 2 -26.97 -7.66 0.21
C ASN A 2 -25.50 -7.21 0.13
N LEU A 3 -24.92 -6.80 1.25
CA LEU A 3 -23.50 -6.38 1.38
C LEU A 3 -22.47 -7.53 1.21
N LYS A 4 -22.91 -8.74 0.86
CA LYS A 4 -22.01 -9.91 0.71
C LYS A 4 -21.31 -10.02 -0.64
N SER A 5 -21.68 -9.26 -1.64
CA SER A 5 -21.11 -9.36 -3.00
C SER A 5 -19.90 -8.47 -3.28
N LEU A 6 -19.49 -7.59 -2.34
CA LEU A 6 -18.39 -6.65 -2.57
C LEU A 6 -17.01 -7.13 -2.08
N LYS A 7 -16.95 -8.29 -1.44
CA LYS A 7 -15.69 -8.83 -0.89
C LYS A 7 -14.93 -9.78 -1.81
N LEU A 8 -15.50 -10.18 -2.94
CA LEU A 8 -14.90 -11.21 -3.83
C LEU A 8 -13.93 -10.65 -4.88
N GLY A 9 -13.87 -9.35 -5.08
CA GLY A 9 -13.09 -8.72 -6.15
C GLY A 9 -11.63 -8.37 -5.82
N LEU A 10 -11.21 -8.47 -4.54
CA LEU A 10 -9.88 -8.02 -4.10
C LEU A 10 -8.87 -9.15 -3.90
N PHE A 11 -9.31 -10.39 -3.97
CA PHE A 11 -8.45 -11.58 -3.73
C PHE A 11 -7.66 -12.07 -4.94
N THR A 12 -8.00 -11.61 -6.16
CA THR A 12 -7.34 -12.07 -7.39
C THR A 12 -5.92 -11.52 -7.59
N GLY A 13 -5.51 -10.52 -6.82
CA GLY A 13 -4.20 -9.88 -6.97
C GLY A 13 -3.05 -10.53 -6.20
N VAL A 14 -3.32 -11.30 -5.16
CA VAL A 14 -2.27 -11.92 -4.32
C VAL A 14 -1.92 -13.33 -4.82
N PHE A 15 -2.84 -14.01 -5.50
CA PHE A 15 -2.63 -15.36 -6.04
C PHE A 15 -2.37 -15.41 -7.55
N ALA A 16 -2.45 -14.29 -8.28
CA ALA A 16 -2.22 -14.24 -9.73
C ALA A 16 -0.75 -14.45 -10.15
N LEU A 17 0.17 -14.70 -9.22
CA LEU A 17 1.56 -15.07 -9.54
C LEU A 17 1.76 -16.57 -9.80
N VAL A 18 0.70 -17.39 -9.76
CA VAL A 18 0.79 -18.86 -9.99
C VAL A 18 -0.16 -19.37 -11.08
N ALA A 19 -0.81 -18.52 -11.85
CA ALA A 19 -1.67 -18.96 -12.95
C ALA A 19 -1.04 -18.66 -14.31
N LEU A 20 -0.01 -19.42 -14.68
CA LEU A 20 0.43 -19.56 -16.09
C LEU A 20 0.72 -21.03 -16.36
N SER A 21 -0.30 -21.72 -16.71
CA SER A 21 -0.43 -22.81 -17.69
C SER A 21 -1.55 -23.74 -17.28
N ALA A 22 -2.64 -23.70 -18.01
CA ALA A 22 -3.66 -24.75 -18.00
C ALA A 22 -2.97 -26.05 -18.48
N ASN A 23 -2.56 -26.89 -17.55
CA ASN A 23 -2.33 -28.33 -17.69
C ASN A 23 -1.30 -28.89 -16.69
N ALA A 24 -1.22 -28.33 -15.49
CA ALA A 24 -0.65 -29.06 -14.37
C ALA A 24 -1.36 -28.60 -13.10
N GLN A 25 -2.30 -29.37 -12.59
CA GLN A 25 -2.60 -29.40 -11.17
C GLN A 25 -1.34 -29.92 -10.46
N GLN A 26 -0.30 -29.11 -10.42
CA GLN A 26 0.76 -29.27 -9.44
C GLN A 26 0.10 -28.93 -8.11
N LYS A 27 -0.23 -29.97 -7.33
CA LYS A 27 -0.44 -29.86 -5.90
C LYS A 27 0.74 -29.05 -5.36
N GLN A 28 0.55 -27.76 -5.16
CA GLN A 28 1.56 -26.93 -4.53
C GLN A 28 1.81 -27.61 -3.18
N ALA A 29 3.03 -28.08 -2.97
CA ALA A 29 3.37 -28.81 -1.76
C ALA A 29 2.98 -27.91 -0.57
N GLU A 30 2.17 -28.42 0.33
CA GLU A 30 1.77 -27.69 1.53
C GLU A 30 3.03 -27.27 2.29
N HIS A 31 3.08 -26.03 2.75
CA HIS A 31 4.21 -25.53 3.52
C HIS A 31 4.48 -26.46 4.73
N SER A 32 5.72 -26.83 4.98
CA SER A 32 6.11 -27.79 6.04
C SER A 32 5.66 -27.32 7.43
N ASN A 33 5.74 -26.04 7.73
CA ASN A 33 5.34 -25.43 8.99
C ASN A 33 3.82 -25.36 9.13
N ALA A 34 3.28 -26.03 10.15
CA ALA A 34 1.84 -26.07 10.39
C ALA A 34 1.23 -24.68 10.65
N ASN A 35 1.95 -23.78 11.34
CA ASN A 35 1.48 -22.43 11.58
C ASN A 35 1.37 -21.62 10.28
N VAL A 36 2.28 -21.82 9.32
CA VAL A 36 2.19 -21.18 7.99
C VAL A 36 0.92 -21.66 7.28
N ARG A 37 0.66 -22.97 7.24
CA ARG A 37 -0.57 -23.53 6.62
C ARG A 37 -1.84 -22.97 7.26
N MET A 38 -1.88 -22.89 8.60
CA MET A 38 -3.04 -22.31 9.31
C MET A 38 -3.19 -20.82 9.03
N GLY A 39 -2.09 -20.09 8.95
CA GLY A 39 -2.10 -18.68 8.57
C GLY A 39 -2.58 -18.44 7.13
N GLN A 40 -2.13 -19.27 6.19
CA GLN A 40 -2.61 -19.24 4.80
C GLN A 40 -4.10 -19.50 4.70
N LYS A 41 -4.59 -20.54 5.41
CA LYS A 41 -6.03 -20.85 5.46
C LYS A 41 -6.83 -19.67 6.03
N ALA A 42 -6.40 -19.11 7.16
CA ALA A 42 -7.06 -17.96 7.77
C ALA A 42 -7.08 -16.74 6.83
N LEU A 43 -6.01 -16.50 6.04
CA LEU A 43 -5.99 -15.47 5.01
C LEU A 43 -7.05 -15.71 3.93
N LEU A 44 -7.20 -16.94 3.45
CA LEU A 44 -8.21 -17.31 2.45
C LEU A 44 -9.63 -17.11 2.99
N ASP A 45 -9.84 -17.42 4.27
CA ASP A 45 -11.11 -17.22 4.97
C ASP A 45 -11.40 -15.74 5.31
N GLY A 46 -10.43 -14.84 5.08
CA GLY A 46 -10.52 -13.42 5.44
C GLY A 46 -10.39 -13.15 6.95
N ASP A 47 -9.94 -14.14 7.72
CA ASP A 47 -9.68 -14.02 9.16
C ASP A 47 -8.24 -13.52 9.40
N PHE A 48 -8.06 -12.23 9.17
CA PHE A 48 -6.74 -11.61 9.25
C PHE A 48 -6.16 -11.64 10.66
N LYS A 49 -7.00 -11.65 11.69
CA LYS A 49 -6.56 -11.72 13.09
C LYS A 49 -5.92 -13.07 13.39
N ASN A 50 -6.58 -14.17 13.05
CA ASN A 50 -6.01 -15.50 13.21
C ASN A 50 -4.83 -15.73 12.26
N ALA A 51 -4.87 -15.19 11.03
CA ALA A 51 -3.74 -15.23 10.11
C ALA A 51 -2.49 -14.58 10.73
N GLU A 52 -2.60 -13.37 11.28
CA GLU A 52 -1.50 -12.70 11.98
C GLU A 52 -0.98 -13.55 13.15
N SER A 53 -1.89 -14.11 13.97
CA SER A 53 -1.51 -14.93 15.11
C SER A 53 -0.68 -16.16 14.69
N TYR A 54 -1.17 -16.93 13.71
CA TYR A 54 -0.48 -18.12 13.24
C TYR A 54 0.87 -17.78 12.56
N LEU A 55 0.89 -16.78 11.67
CA LEU A 55 2.11 -16.39 10.98
C LEU A 55 3.17 -15.82 11.95
N THR A 56 2.75 -15.13 13.01
CA THR A 56 3.65 -14.68 14.08
C THR A 56 4.28 -15.88 14.81
N LYS A 57 3.50 -16.93 15.08
CA LYS A 57 4.01 -18.17 15.70
C LYS A 57 4.99 -18.92 14.78
N ALA A 58 4.93 -18.72 13.47
CA ALA A 58 5.85 -19.32 12.52
C ALA A 58 7.22 -18.61 12.47
N LEU A 59 7.32 -17.34 12.87
CA LEU A 59 8.53 -16.52 12.73
C LEU A 59 9.82 -17.09 13.30
N PRO A 60 9.84 -17.84 14.44
CA PRO A 60 11.08 -18.42 14.94
C PRO A 60 11.78 -19.33 13.94
N GLN A 61 11.02 -19.96 13.05
CA GLN A 61 11.52 -20.87 12.02
C GLN A 61 11.56 -20.21 10.64
N GLU A 62 10.58 -19.35 10.33
CA GLU A 62 10.29 -18.79 9.00
C GLU A 62 10.56 -17.28 8.91
N GLY A 63 11.20 -16.69 9.89
CA GLY A 63 11.39 -15.22 9.95
C GLY A 63 12.31 -14.63 8.87
N LYS A 64 12.91 -15.49 8.02
CA LYS A 64 13.68 -15.12 6.83
C LYS A 64 13.00 -15.52 5.53
N ASP A 65 11.81 -16.11 5.59
CA ASP A 65 11.02 -16.44 4.41
C ASP A 65 10.23 -15.17 3.98
N PRO A 66 10.51 -14.60 2.80
CA PRO A 66 9.84 -13.39 2.34
C PRO A 66 8.36 -13.59 2.08
N ASP A 67 7.89 -14.81 1.75
CA ASP A 67 6.49 -15.09 1.50
C ASP A 67 5.70 -15.15 2.82
N VAL A 68 6.27 -15.77 3.84
CA VAL A 68 5.69 -15.80 5.20
C VAL A 68 5.61 -14.38 5.77
N LEU A 69 6.67 -13.59 5.63
CA LEU A 69 6.68 -12.18 6.05
C LEU A 69 5.67 -11.35 5.24
N TYR A 70 5.53 -11.60 3.93
CA TYR A 70 4.55 -10.89 3.11
C TYR A 70 3.13 -11.16 3.60
N MET A 71 2.78 -12.43 3.83
CA MET A 71 1.47 -12.82 4.38
C MET A 71 1.21 -12.18 5.75
N LEU A 72 2.22 -12.14 6.62
CA LEU A 72 2.13 -11.50 7.92
C LEU A 72 1.89 -9.99 7.79
N GLY A 73 2.71 -9.30 6.99
CA GLY A 73 2.55 -7.86 6.75
C GLY A 73 1.19 -7.50 6.16
N TYR A 74 0.66 -8.35 5.27
CA TYR A 74 -0.67 -8.18 4.71
C TYR A 74 -1.77 -8.37 5.77
N SER A 75 -1.66 -9.39 6.62
CA SER A 75 -2.60 -9.62 7.73
C SER A 75 -2.62 -8.43 8.69
N GLN A 76 -1.46 -7.92 9.06
CA GLN A 76 -1.29 -6.73 9.91
C GLN A 76 -1.93 -5.49 9.28
N PHE A 77 -1.75 -5.30 7.95
CA PHE A 77 -2.39 -4.21 7.23
C PHE A 77 -3.91 -4.28 7.32
N GLN A 78 -4.48 -5.46 7.09
CA GLN A 78 -5.93 -5.68 7.14
C GLN A 78 -6.52 -5.55 8.54
N ASN A 79 -5.72 -5.85 9.58
CA ASN A 79 -6.10 -5.65 10.99
C ASN A 79 -5.99 -4.17 11.43
N GLY A 80 -5.46 -3.28 10.59
CA GLY A 80 -5.25 -1.88 10.94
C GLY A 80 -3.93 -1.62 11.68
N ASP A 81 -3.08 -2.62 11.86
CA ASP A 81 -1.77 -2.51 12.50
C ASP A 81 -0.72 -1.96 11.53
N TYR A 82 -0.99 -0.77 10.97
CA TYR A 82 -0.18 -0.19 9.88
C TYR A 82 1.30 -0.02 10.22
N LYS A 83 1.63 0.29 11.48
CA LYS A 83 3.03 0.40 11.90
C LYS A 83 3.75 -0.94 11.79
N LYS A 84 3.18 -2.00 12.36
CA LYS A 84 3.76 -3.35 12.26
C LYS A 84 3.82 -3.81 10.80
N SER A 85 2.78 -3.54 10.02
CA SER A 85 2.73 -3.85 8.60
C SER A 85 3.88 -3.21 7.84
N ALA A 86 4.13 -1.90 8.02
CA ALA A 86 5.24 -1.21 7.37
C ALA A 86 6.61 -1.79 7.77
N GLU A 87 6.80 -2.14 9.04
CA GLU A 87 8.02 -2.78 9.55
C GLU A 87 8.20 -4.18 8.93
N THR A 88 7.13 -4.97 8.87
CA THR A 88 7.17 -6.34 8.30
C THR A 88 7.43 -6.31 6.80
N PHE A 89 6.76 -5.43 6.03
CA PHE A 89 7.07 -5.25 4.62
C PHE A 89 8.49 -4.68 4.40
N GLY A 90 9.00 -3.89 5.34
CA GLY A 90 10.40 -3.48 5.33
C GLY A 90 11.37 -4.66 5.35
N LYS A 91 11.08 -5.71 6.14
CA LYS A 91 11.86 -6.97 6.15
C LYS A 91 11.72 -7.72 4.82
N VAL A 92 10.51 -7.77 4.23
CA VAL A 92 10.33 -8.36 2.89
C VAL A 92 11.19 -7.65 1.85
N VAL A 93 11.17 -6.31 1.83
CA VAL A 93 11.98 -5.51 0.89
C VAL A 93 13.47 -5.71 1.11
N ALA A 94 13.93 -5.87 2.35
CA ALA A 94 15.33 -6.17 2.65
C ALA A 94 15.78 -7.53 2.09
N LEU A 95 14.91 -8.54 2.15
CA LEU A 95 15.18 -9.89 1.61
C LEU A 95 14.95 -9.98 0.10
N SER A 96 13.99 -9.22 -0.42
CA SER A 96 13.55 -9.24 -1.82
C SER A 96 13.38 -7.80 -2.35
N PRO A 97 14.48 -7.07 -2.66
CA PRO A 97 14.44 -5.64 -3.02
C PRO A 97 13.64 -5.31 -4.29
N LYS A 98 13.41 -6.32 -5.15
CA LYS A 98 12.62 -6.19 -6.38
C LYS A 98 11.15 -6.60 -6.21
N ASN A 99 10.68 -6.83 -4.99
CA ASN A 99 9.28 -7.11 -4.74
C ASN A 99 8.46 -5.80 -4.74
N ALA A 100 7.95 -5.44 -5.92
CA ALA A 100 7.15 -4.22 -6.12
C ALA A 100 5.89 -4.18 -5.23
N ASN A 101 5.25 -5.33 -4.99
CA ASN A 101 4.07 -5.41 -4.14
C ASN A 101 4.41 -5.19 -2.66
N ALA A 102 5.55 -5.65 -2.18
CA ALA A 102 5.99 -5.36 -0.81
C ALA A 102 6.29 -3.87 -0.60
N LEU A 103 6.96 -3.23 -1.56
CA LEU A 103 7.15 -1.78 -1.59
C LEU A 103 5.80 -1.05 -1.59
N TYR A 104 4.88 -1.46 -2.45
CA TYR A 104 3.53 -0.90 -2.50
C TYR A 104 2.80 -0.97 -1.16
N PHE A 105 2.77 -2.14 -0.51
CA PHE A 105 2.08 -2.29 0.78
C PHE A 105 2.79 -1.56 1.91
N LYS A 106 4.13 -1.51 1.90
CA LYS A 106 4.90 -0.69 2.84
C LYS A 106 4.53 0.79 2.72
N GLY A 107 4.54 1.32 1.50
CA GLY A 107 4.11 2.68 1.22
C GLY A 107 2.67 2.93 1.64
N LYS A 108 1.76 1.99 1.36
CA LYS A 108 0.34 2.09 1.73
C LYS A 108 0.14 2.12 3.24
N ALA A 109 0.88 1.30 3.98
CA ALA A 109 0.85 1.29 5.44
C ALA A 109 1.34 2.62 6.02
N ASN A 110 2.46 3.16 5.51
CA ASN A 110 2.99 4.46 5.92
C ASN A 110 2.01 5.60 5.63
N ASN A 111 1.44 5.65 4.41
CA ASN A 111 0.45 6.66 4.05
C ASN A 111 -0.78 6.60 4.96
N THR A 112 -1.32 5.40 5.16
CA THR A 112 -2.51 5.21 6.01
C THR A 112 -2.23 5.61 7.45
N LEU A 113 -1.06 5.25 7.99
CA LEU A 113 -0.63 5.65 9.32
C LEU A 113 -0.53 7.17 9.46
N ALA A 114 0.01 7.88 8.45
CA ALA A 114 0.10 9.34 8.45
C ALA A 114 -1.28 10.01 8.50
N VAL A 115 -2.24 9.49 7.72
CA VAL A 115 -3.57 10.11 7.55
C VAL A 115 -4.52 9.75 8.71
N GLN A 116 -4.53 8.48 9.15
CA GLN A 116 -5.50 8.00 10.15
C GLN A 116 -5.07 8.24 11.59
N SER A 117 -3.83 8.65 11.84
CA SER A 117 -3.34 8.90 13.21
C SER A 117 -3.87 10.22 13.75
N THR A 118 -5.05 10.19 14.36
CA THR A 118 -5.62 11.37 15.05
C THR A 118 -4.88 11.64 16.37
N GLY A 119 -4.11 12.73 16.43
CA GLY A 119 -3.47 13.22 17.67
C GLY A 119 -2.28 12.41 18.20
N LYS A 120 -2.04 11.20 17.68
CA LYS A 120 -0.98 10.30 18.18
C LYS A 120 0.36 10.45 17.44
N VAL A 121 0.35 11.08 16.27
CA VAL A 121 1.54 11.26 15.42
C VAL A 121 1.71 12.75 15.16
N SER A 122 2.90 13.28 15.43
CA SER A 122 3.22 14.69 15.18
C SER A 122 3.15 15.03 13.68
N VAL A 123 2.94 16.31 13.36
CA VAL A 123 2.92 16.80 11.96
C VAL A 123 4.21 16.42 11.23
N ALA A 124 5.37 16.59 11.89
CA ALA A 124 6.67 16.22 11.32
C ALA A 124 6.76 14.71 11.00
N ASN A 125 6.27 13.87 11.90
CA ASN A 125 6.26 12.41 11.66
C ASN A 125 5.27 12.03 10.55
N LYS A 126 4.12 12.70 10.45
CA LYS A 126 3.18 12.50 9.34
C LYS A 126 3.83 12.84 8.00
N GLU A 127 4.53 13.97 7.93
CA GLU A 127 5.28 14.37 6.75
C GLU A 127 6.32 13.31 6.36
N GLN A 128 7.11 12.84 7.34
CA GLN A 128 8.10 11.79 7.10
C GLN A 128 7.47 10.50 6.56
N LEU A 129 6.36 10.05 7.14
CA LEU A 129 5.63 8.86 6.70
C LEU A 129 5.11 9.01 5.26
N LEU A 130 4.58 10.17 4.89
CA LEU A 130 4.12 10.44 3.52
C LEU A 130 5.28 10.44 2.52
N ARG A 131 6.43 11.03 2.89
CA ARG A 131 7.64 11.01 2.04
C ARG A 131 8.17 9.59 1.85
N LEU A 132 8.21 8.78 2.91
CA LEU A 132 8.58 7.35 2.81
C LEU A 132 7.60 6.58 1.90
N ALA A 133 6.31 6.86 1.99
CA ALA A 133 5.32 6.24 1.11
C ALA A 133 5.56 6.59 -0.36
N ILE A 134 5.81 7.87 -0.67
CA ILE A 134 6.12 8.35 -2.02
C ILE A 134 7.38 7.68 -2.58
N GLU A 135 8.41 7.52 -1.76
CA GLU A 135 9.66 6.83 -2.14
C GLU A 135 9.39 5.35 -2.45
N ASP A 136 8.67 4.65 -1.57
CA ASP A 136 8.36 3.22 -1.75
C ASP A 136 7.53 2.99 -3.02
N TYR A 137 6.51 3.82 -3.30
CA TYR A 137 5.75 3.76 -4.55
C TYR A 137 6.62 4.08 -5.78
N SER A 138 7.57 5.01 -5.66
CA SER A 138 8.48 5.34 -6.76
C SER A 138 9.39 4.16 -7.12
N LYS A 139 9.89 3.43 -6.11
CA LYS A 139 10.63 2.19 -6.32
C LYS A 139 9.75 1.11 -6.95
N ALA A 140 8.50 0.96 -6.49
CA ALA A 140 7.56 0.00 -7.08
C ALA A 140 7.27 0.31 -8.56
N ILE A 141 7.09 1.58 -8.92
CA ILE A 141 6.91 2.04 -10.31
C ILE A 141 8.15 1.74 -11.16
N THR A 142 9.35 1.92 -10.63
CA THR A 142 10.59 1.59 -11.36
C THR A 142 10.67 0.10 -11.70
N ILE A 143 10.18 -0.77 -10.81
CA ILE A 143 10.18 -2.22 -11.02
C ILE A 143 9.05 -2.63 -11.98
N THR A 144 7.85 -2.06 -11.83
CA THR A 144 6.66 -2.41 -12.63
C THR A 144 5.95 -1.14 -13.11
N PRO A 145 6.46 -0.48 -14.18
CA PRO A 145 5.96 0.81 -14.64
C PRO A 145 4.57 0.77 -15.29
N THR A 146 4.02 -0.42 -15.51
CA THR A 146 2.69 -0.61 -16.12
C THR A 146 1.56 -0.75 -15.11
N ASP A 147 1.86 -0.87 -13.82
CA ASP A 147 0.83 -1.03 -12.79
C ASP A 147 0.27 0.32 -12.35
N SER A 148 -0.92 0.65 -12.84
CA SER A 148 -1.59 1.92 -12.57
C SER A 148 -1.87 2.18 -11.08
N LYS A 149 -1.98 1.12 -10.25
CA LYS A 149 -2.24 1.26 -8.80
C LYS A 149 -1.09 1.95 -8.07
N PHE A 150 0.17 1.78 -8.53
CA PHE A 150 1.32 2.42 -7.90
C PHE A 150 1.31 3.92 -8.14
N TYR A 151 1.00 4.36 -9.36
CA TYR A 151 0.82 5.78 -9.67
C TYR A 151 -0.34 6.38 -8.90
N GLN A 152 -1.49 5.70 -8.86
CA GLN A 152 -2.65 6.18 -8.12
C GLN A 152 -2.34 6.39 -6.63
N ASN A 153 -1.65 5.44 -5.99
CA ASN A 153 -1.34 5.57 -4.57
C ASN A 153 -0.21 6.58 -4.31
N ARG A 154 0.75 6.76 -5.23
CA ARG A 154 1.73 7.83 -5.13
C ARG A 154 1.08 9.21 -5.30
N ALA A 155 0.11 9.34 -6.20
CA ALA A 155 -0.68 10.55 -6.35
C ALA A 155 -1.43 10.91 -5.06
N ILE A 156 -2.08 9.91 -4.43
CA ILE A 156 -2.76 10.09 -3.13
C ILE A 156 -1.76 10.58 -2.07
N ALA A 157 -0.60 9.94 -1.94
CA ALA A 157 0.41 10.33 -0.96
C ALA A 157 0.97 11.73 -1.21
N ASN A 158 1.19 12.12 -2.47
CA ASN A 158 1.59 13.48 -2.84
C ASN A 158 0.49 14.51 -2.53
N ARG A 159 -0.79 14.20 -2.83
CA ARG A 159 -1.92 15.06 -2.46
C ARG A 159 -1.99 15.25 -0.95
N ASP A 160 -1.90 14.18 -0.17
CA ASP A 160 -1.98 14.21 1.30
C ASP A 160 -0.80 14.99 1.89
N LEU A 161 0.40 14.88 1.30
CA LEU A 161 1.56 15.70 1.64
C LEU A 161 1.28 17.18 1.33
N GLY A 162 0.74 17.49 0.14
CA GLY A 162 0.38 18.85 -0.25
C GLY A 162 -0.62 19.48 0.72
N ILE A 163 -1.62 18.73 1.17
CA ILE A 163 -2.58 19.17 2.20
C ILE A 163 -1.85 19.45 3.52
N LEU A 164 -1.00 18.53 3.98
CA LEU A 164 -0.32 18.62 5.26
C LEU A 164 0.57 19.85 5.36
N ILE A 165 1.42 20.09 4.35
CA ILE A 165 2.41 21.18 4.35
C ILE A 165 1.90 22.46 3.67
N GLY A 166 0.75 22.41 3.01
CA GLY A 166 0.10 23.58 2.37
C GLY A 166 -0.93 24.26 3.27
N THR A 167 -1.20 23.74 4.45
CA THR A 167 -2.15 24.34 5.39
C THR A 167 -1.48 25.51 6.12
N ALA A 168 -1.92 26.73 5.83
CA ALA A 168 -1.39 27.95 6.45
C ALA A 168 -1.56 27.90 7.98
N GLY A 169 -0.55 28.38 8.72
CA GLY A 169 -0.55 28.42 10.18
C GLY A 169 -0.09 27.12 10.84
N THR A 170 0.27 26.09 10.07
CA THR A 170 0.90 24.88 10.62
C THR A 170 2.43 25.04 10.71
N PRO A 171 3.09 24.35 11.66
CA PRO A 171 4.55 24.45 11.82
C PRO A 171 5.35 24.05 10.57
N ASN A 172 4.79 23.17 9.73
CA ASN A 172 5.42 22.64 8.53
C ASN A 172 4.96 23.34 7.25
N TYR A 173 4.29 24.49 7.38
CA TYR A 173 3.79 25.20 6.20
C TYR A 173 4.91 25.54 5.22
N ASN A 174 4.75 25.09 3.97
CA ASN A 174 5.67 25.38 2.88
C ASN A 174 4.90 25.38 1.54
N LYS A 175 4.55 26.58 1.09
CA LYS A 175 3.78 26.78 -0.15
C LYS A 175 4.46 26.17 -1.38
N ALA A 176 5.77 26.39 -1.54
CA ALA A 176 6.50 25.89 -2.71
C ALA A 176 6.47 24.36 -2.76
N MET A 177 6.83 23.69 -1.65
CA MET A 177 6.80 22.22 -1.57
C MET A 177 5.38 21.66 -1.71
N ALA A 178 4.35 22.34 -1.19
CA ALA A 178 2.95 21.94 -1.35
C ALA A 178 2.53 22.04 -2.83
N THR A 179 2.94 23.10 -3.52
CA THR A 179 2.70 23.24 -4.96
C THR A 179 3.32 22.09 -5.75
N ASP A 180 4.58 21.72 -5.45
CA ASP A 180 5.27 20.61 -6.08
C ASP A 180 4.57 19.26 -5.79
N ALA A 181 4.13 19.06 -4.56
CA ALA A 181 3.40 17.85 -4.18
C ALA A 181 2.08 17.73 -4.96
N TYR A 182 1.30 18.80 -5.08
CA TYR A 182 0.08 18.78 -5.91
C TYR A 182 0.38 18.55 -7.39
N ASN A 183 1.44 19.16 -7.94
CA ASN A 183 1.84 18.96 -9.33
C ASN A 183 2.23 17.48 -9.58
N ASN A 184 2.95 16.86 -8.65
CA ASN A 184 3.29 15.45 -8.72
C ASN A 184 2.05 14.56 -8.63
N ALA A 185 1.10 14.89 -7.76
CA ALA A 185 -0.19 14.18 -7.68
C ALA A 185 -0.97 14.26 -8.99
N ILE A 186 -1.08 15.45 -9.59
CA ILE A 186 -1.77 15.67 -10.87
C ILE A 186 -1.10 14.81 -11.96
N LYS A 187 0.23 14.88 -12.08
CA LYS A 187 0.99 14.10 -13.06
C LYS A 187 0.73 12.59 -12.95
N ASP A 188 0.72 12.07 -11.74
CA ASP A 188 0.47 10.65 -11.51
C ASP A 188 -0.99 10.25 -11.78
N TYR A 189 -1.97 11.07 -11.40
CA TYR A 189 -3.38 10.83 -11.77
C TYR A 189 -3.57 10.87 -13.30
N GLU A 190 -2.95 11.82 -13.99
CA GLU A 190 -2.97 11.89 -15.45
C GLU A 190 -2.31 10.65 -16.08
N LYS A 191 -1.26 10.13 -15.45
CA LYS A 191 -0.66 8.84 -15.85
C LYS A 191 -1.63 7.67 -15.65
N VAL A 192 -2.39 7.64 -14.55
CA VAL A 192 -3.46 6.61 -14.36
C VAL A 192 -4.52 6.72 -15.47
N LEU A 193 -4.95 7.92 -15.83
CA LEU A 193 -5.89 8.14 -16.93
C LEU A 193 -5.33 7.75 -18.30
N SER A 194 -4.02 7.76 -18.50
CA SER A 194 -3.40 7.26 -19.73
C SER A 194 -3.50 5.74 -19.88
N PHE A 195 -3.69 4.98 -18.78
CA PHE A 195 -3.99 3.55 -18.84
C PHE A 195 -5.48 3.27 -19.01
N ASP A 196 -6.34 4.12 -18.43
CA ASP A 196 -7.79 4.01 -18.52
C ASP A 196 -8.44 5.38 -18.36
N ALA A 197 -8.78 5.99 -19.49
CA ALA A 197 -9.39 7.33 -19.54
C ALA A 197 -10.82 7.38 -18.96
N SER A 198 -11.48 6.24 -18.78
CA SER A 198 -12.87 6.18 -18.29
C SER A 198 -13.03 6.35 -16.79
N LYS A 199 -11.91 6.38 -16.02
CA LYS A 199 -11.92 6.51 -14.55
C LYS A 199 -12.39 7.89 -14.09
N LYS A 200 -13.69 8.07 -13.92
CA LYS A 200 -14.32 9.33 -13.49
C LYS A 200 -13.88 9.79 -12.09
N ASP A 201 -13.61 8.85 -11.19
CA ASP A 201 -13.05 9.11 -9.87
C ASP A 201 -11.70 9.80 -9.97
N ILE A 202 -10.80 9.30 -10.82
CA ILE A 202 -9.47 9.88 -11.04
C ILE A 202 -9.55 11.24 -11.73
N GLN A 203 -10.44 11.41 -12.72
CA GLN A 203 -10.70 12.72 -13.33
C GLN A 203 -11.11 13.76 -12.27
N THR A 204 -11.92 13.33 -11.29
CA THR A 204 -12.34 14.18 -10.18
C THR A 204 -11.16 14.54 -9.26
N GLU A 205 -10.29 13.57 -8.94
CA GLU A 205 -9.10 13.83 -8.13
C GLU A 205 -8.09 14.79 -8.81
N VAL A 206 -7.95 14.71 -10.13
CA VAL A 206 -7.15 15.69 -10.90
C VAL A 206 -7.70 17.11 -10.69
N LYS A 207 -9.03 17.29 -10.84
CA LYS A 207 -9.67 18.59 -10.65
C LYS A 207 -9.47 19.12 -9.22
N LYS A 208 -9.69 18.27 -8.22
CA LYS A 208 -9.47 18.63 -6.80
C LYS A 208 -8.03 19.05 -6.54
N ALA A 209 -7.04 18.28 -7.01
CA ALA A 209 -5.65 18.60 -6.80
C ALA A 209 -5.24 19.94 -7.45
N LYS A 210 -5.79 20.27 -8.64
CA LYS A 210 -5.62 21.58 -9.29
C LYS A 210 -6.22 22.70 -8.42
N VAL A 211 -7.44 22.52 -7.93
CA VAL A 211 -8.10 23.53 -7.05
C VAL A 211 -7.32 23.74 -5.76
N TYR A 212 -6.84 22.68 -5.10
CA TYR A 212 -6.03 22.81 -3.87
C TYR A 212 -4.72 23.55 -4.14
N ARG A 213 -4.01 23.23 -5.23
CA ARG A 213 -2.77 23.91 -5.62
C ARG A 213 -3.00 25.39 -5.86
N ASP A 214 -4.03 25.74 -6.62
CA ASP A 214 -4.31 27.11 -7.07
C ASP A 214 -4.81 28.01 -5.90
N ASN A 215 -5.35 27.39 -4.84
CA ASN A 215 -5.81 28.09 -3.63
C ASN A 215 -4.77 28.14 -2.49
N LEU A 216 -3.53 27.71 -2.70
CA LEU A 216 -2.47 27.86 -1.72
C LEU A 216 -2.20 29.35 -1.43
N LYS A 217 -2.33 29.73 -0.14
CA LYS A 217 -2.14 31.12 0.33
C LYS A 217 -0.67 31.52 0.41
#